data_1fa5a7a71736770063b1073de75681a9
#
_entry.id   1fa5a7a71736770063b1073de75681a9
#
_cell.length_a   1.000
_cell.length_b   1.000
_cell.length_c   1.000
_cell.angle_alpha   90.00
_cell.angle_beta   90.00
_cell.angle_gamma   90.00
#
_symmetry.space_group_name_H-M   'P 1'
#
loop_
_entity.id
_entity.type
_entity.pdbx_description
1 polymer ?
#
loop_
_entity_poly.entity_id
_entity_poly.type
_entity_poly.pdbx_seq_one_letter_code
_entity_poly.pdbx_strand_id
1 'polypeptide(L)'
;MAEKILITDEIVPAGIDFLKEKGYQVDCKYDLSHDELLDIIKDYDALIVRSATKVDRSVFEVAKKLRVVGRAGVGVDNIDIEAANAYGVIVCNAPVSNTVSAAEHTFALMLSAARNVAAADACMKQGGWNRRDFYGTELYHKTLAIFGLGRIGGLVAERARAFGMHLIGYDPYCSRERAIQLGVTLYDSVEDVLPLADFITVHLPATDETIGMFGPEEFARMKDGVILVNGARGGIYDIKALSDFIAAGKVAACGIDVWKEQPCYDSPLHEFSQATLTPHVGSLTYEAQYRAGTQIAEYVAEGLSGSVVTTAVNMASVSNDDMELLAPYVPVCKLIGSMLSQMNREELPATLSLTTAGNLAGLDARLLAASALDGYLSDKKRVRVTPTNVDTIAQRHGIRIEIHSTDDAQEYASSVKIDADGASVVGTTAGLAQTPRIVSFMGYQCDIAPGEHFLIMKYVDCPGRVGSIGTILGDADVNITTMQVSNIEDSDLVFVFMNIEADLTEETIEQLKEATDLQELWVLNL
;
A
#
# COMPACT_ATOMS: atom_id res chain seq x y z
N MET A 1 10.34 6.02 23.16
CA MET A 1 10.99 7.21 22.53
C MET A 1 10.12 7.62 21.36
N ALA A 2 9.97 8.92 21.07
CA ALA A 2 9.19 9.34 19.90
C ALA A 2 9.83 8.78 18.61
N GLU A 3 9.00 8.23 17.69
CA GLU A 3 9.44 7.74 16.40
C GLU A 3 9.93 8.89 15.52
N LYS A 4 10.96 8.62 14.71
CA LYS A 4 11.66 9.64 13.92
C LYS A 4 11.35 9.49 12.43
N ILE A 5 10.99 10.58 11.79
CA ILE A 5 10.68 10.66 10.37
C ILE A 5 11.71 11.57 9.68
N LEU A 6 12.36 11.05 8.64
CA LEU A 6 13.22 11.82 7.75
C LEU A 6 12.44 12.24 6.50
N ILE A 7 12.54 13.51 6.12
CA ILE A 7 11.99 14.04 4.87
C ILE A 7 13.15 14.58 4.04
N THR A 8 13.38 13.97 2.88
CA THR A 8 14.54 14.30 2.02
C THR A 8 14.19 15.14 0.81
N ASP A 9 12.92 15.17 0.42
CA ASP A 9 12.41 16.01 -0.65
C ASP A 9 11.33 16.95 -0.08
N GLU A 10 11.31 18.19 -0.50
CA GLU A 10 10.39 19.21 0.03
C GLU A 10 8.92 18.82 -0.17
N ILE A 11 8.15 18.79 0.91
CA ILE A 11 6.69 18.66 0.93
C ILE A 11 6.05 19.89 1.57
N VAL A 12 4.72 20.04 1.40
CA VAL A 12 4.01 21.19 1.98
C VAL A 12 4.09 21.21 3.51
N PRO A 13 4.22 22.40 4.12
CA PRO A 13 4.31 22.54 5.58
C PRO A 13 3.18 21.85 6.34
N ALA A 14 1.95 21.88 5.79
CA ALA A 14 0.79 21.24 6.43
C ALA A 14 0.98 19.73 6.71
N GLY A 15 1.68 18.99 5.84
CA GLY A 15 2.01 17.58 6.08
C GLY A 15 3.05 17.41 7.20
N ILE A 16 4.04 18.32 7.27
CA ILE A 16 5.06 18.32 8.31
C ILE A 16 4.43 18.64 9.68
N ASP A 17 3.55 19.65 9.71
CA ASP A 17 2.87 20.09 10.93
C ASP A 17 1.95 18.98 11.45
N PHE A 18 1.20 18.30 10.58
CA PHE A 18 0.38 17.16 10.94
C PHE A 18 1.19 16.06 11.65
N LEU A 19 2.37 15.69 11.12
CA LEU A 19 3.23 14.68 11.72
C LEU A 19 3.75 15.11 13.10
N LYS A 20 4.14 16.39 13.26
CA LYS A 20 4.58 16.95 14.55
C LYS A 20 3.44 16.98 15.58
N GLU A 21 2.22 17.34 15.16
CA GLU A 21 1.01 17.34 16.02
C GLU A 21 0.67 15.92 16.50
N LYS A 22 0.96 14.89 15.69
CA LYS A 22 0.85 13.46 16.08
C LYS A 22 1.95 13.00 17.04
N GLY A 23 2.94 13.84 17.36
CA GLY A 23 4.01 13.55 18.32
C GLY A 23 5.26 12.93 17.71
N TYR A 24 5.37 12.85 16.39
CA TYR A 24 6.58 12.37 15.71
C TYR A 24 7.70 13.40 15.72
N GLN A 25 8.96 12.94 15.84
CA GLN A 25 10.11 13.79 15.57
C GLN A 25 10.36 13.85 14.07
N VAL A 26 10.22 15.03 13.46
CA VAL A 26 10.35 15.22 12.00
C VAL A 26 11.60 16.05 11.70
N ASP A 27 12.52 15.45 10.95
CA ASP A 27 13.73 16.10 10.46
C ASP A 27 13.63 16.27 8.93
N CYS A 28 13.74 17.53 8.47
CA CYS A 28 13.78 17.85 7.05
C CYS A 28 15.23 18.10 6.62
N LYS A 29 15.74 17.27 5.72
CA LYS A 29 17.12 17.38 5.19
C LYS A 29 17.08 17.18 3.68
N TYR A 30 17.12 18.28 2.97
CA TYR A 30 17.01 18.32 1.52
C TYR A 30 18.38 18.26 0.84
N ASP A 31 18.39 17.92 -0.45
CA ASP A 31 19.59 17.91 -1.31
C ASP A 31 20.73 17.01 -0.79
N LEU A 32 20.38 15.91 -0.10
CA LEU A 32 21.35 14.93 0.36
C LEU A 32 21.91 14.14 -0.83
N SER A 33 23.22 13.96 -0.83
CA SER A 33 23.86 12.92 -1.65
C SER A 33 23.40 11.53 -1.16
N HIS A 34 23.56 10.51 -2.03
CA HIS A 34 23.21 9.14 -1.67
C HIS A 34 23.99 8.63 -0.44
N ASP A 35 25.29 8.93 -0.36
CA ASP A 35 26.14 8.53 0.77
C ASP A 35 25.71 9.20 2.08
N GLU A 36 25.37 10.48 2.05
CA GLU A 36 24.84 11.20 3.22
C GLU A 36 23.50 10.60 3.69
N LEU A 37 22.62 10.20 2.74
CA LEU A 37 21.39 9.50 3.09
C LEU A 37 21.67 8.17 3.80
N LEU A 38 22.61 7.35 3.27
CA LEU A 38 22.99 6.07 3.89
C LEU A 38 23.55 6.24 5.31
N ASP A 39 24.24 7.34 5.57
CA ASP A 39 24.81 7.60 6.88
C ASP A 39 23.77 7.93 7.94
N ILE A 40 22.73 8.70 7.58
CA ILE A 40 21.77 9.22 8.56
C ILE A 40 20.52 8.36 8.71
N ILE A 41 20.08 7.63 7.65
CA ILE A 41 18.80 6.90 7.64
C ILE A 41 18.70 5.80 8.71
N LYS A 42 19.82 5.33 9.22
CA LYS A 42 19.92 4.29 10.26
C LYS A 42 19.13 4.60 11.54
N ASP A 43 18.88 5.88 11.80
CA ASP A 43 18.27 6.38 13.04
C ASP A 43 16.77 6.69 12.90
N TYR A 44 16.18 6.49 11.71
CA TYR A 44 14.81 6.86 11.41
C TYR A 44 13.89 5.65 11.24
N ASP A 45 12.65 5.83 11.70
CA ASP A 45 11.57 4.84 11.62
C ASP A 45 10.78 4.97 10.31
N ALA A 46 10.74 6.17 9.71
CA ALA A 46 10.13 6.41 8.40
C ALA A 46 10.93 7.40 7.55
N LEU A 47 10.75 7.26 6.23
CA LEU A 47 11.33 8.14 5.21
C LEU A 47 10.22 8.66 4.30
N ILE A 48 10.17 9.98 4.08
CA ILE A 48 9.29 10.61 3.10
C ILE A 48 10.15 11.19 1.98
N VAL A 49 9.83 10.78 0.74
CA VAL A 49 10.53 11.21 -0.48
C VAL A 49 9.55 11.73 -1.53
N ARG A 50 10.08 12.35 -2.57
CA ARG A 50 9.40 12.59 -3.85
C ARG A 50 10.16 11.89 -4.99
N SER A 51 10.48 12.60 -6.05
CA SER A 51 11.16 12.03 -7.22
C SER A 51 12.67 12.20 -7.23
N ALA A 52 13.24 13.12 -6.44
CA ALA A 52 14.67 13.42 -6.46
C ALA A 52 15.48 12.38 -5.68
N THR A 53 14.97 11.95 -4.53
CA THR A 53 15.65 10.94 -3.71
C THR A 53 15.43 9.53 -4.25
N LYS A 54 16.50 8.80 -4.51
CA LYS A 54 16.47 7.38 -4.88
C LYS A 54 16.60 6.51 -3.62
N VAL A 55 15.67 5.55 -3.48
CA VAL A 55 15.61 4.60 -2.36
C VAL A 55 15.86 3.21 -2.91
N ASP A 56 17.11 2.86 -3.09
CA ASP A 56 17.54 1.55 -3.61
C ASP A 56 17.82 0.56 -2.47
N ARG A 57 18.25 -0.65 -2.84
CA ARG A 57 18.56 -1.75 -1.90
C ARG A 57 19.53 -1.33 -0.79
N SER A 58 20.53 -0.49 -1.08
CA SER A 58 21.54 -0.08 -0.11
C SER A 58 20.94 0.72 1.06
N VAL A 59 19.89 1.52 0.79
CA VAL A 59 19.15 2.25 1.82
C VAL A 59 18.48 1.26 2.79
N PHE A 60 17.79 0.25 2.27
CA PHE A 60 17.12 -0.77 3.10
C PHE A 60 18.11 -1.64 3.88
N GLU A 61 19.31 -1.88 3.32
CA GLU A 61 20.37 -2.64 3.98
C GLU A 61 20.87 -1.99 5.26
N VAL A 62 21.01 -0.67 5.26
CA VAL A 62 21.54 0.08 6.41
C VAL A 62 20.44 0.56 7.38
N ALA A 63 19.22 0.79 6.89
CA ALA A 63 18.11 1.38 7.65
C ALA A 63 17.33 0.32 8.47
N LYS A 64 17.95 -0.25 9.51
CA LYS A 64 17.36 -1.36 10.28
C LYS A 64 16.12 -0.99 11.10
N LYS A 65 15.89 0.30 11.37
CA LYS A 65 14.70 0.81 12.07
C LYS A 65 13.57 1.19 11.12
N LEU A 66 13.87 1.31 9.82
CA LEU A 66 12.93 1.81 8.82
C LEU A 66 11.73 0.87 8.67
N ARG A 67 10.54 1.39 8.87
CA ARG A 67 9.28 0.68 8.81
C ARG A 67 8.41 1.11 7.65
N VAL A 68 8.50 2.40 7.26
CA VAL A 68 7.64 2.99 6.24
C VAL A 68 8.46 3.90 5.33
N VAL A 69 8.27 3.78 4.02
CA VAL A 69 8.71 4.75 3.02
C VAL A 69 7.48 5.34 2.36
N GLY A 70 7.27 6.63 2.52
CA GLY A 70 6.19 7.37 1.90
C GLY A 70 6.68 8.17 0.69
N ARG A 71 6.06 7.99 -0.48
CA ARG A 71 6.36 8.82 -1.66
C ARG A 71 5.26 9.85 -1.89
N ALA A 72 5.56 11.13 -1.71
CA ALA A 72 4.63 12.24 -1.95
C ALA A 72 4.38 12.43 -3.47
N GLY A 73 3.61 11.52 -4.04
CA GLY A 73 3.26 11.47 -5.47
C GLY A 73 2.71 10.10 -5.84
N VAL A 74 2.44 9.87 -7.13
CA VAL A 74 1.75 8.64 -7.61
C VAL A 74 2.73 7.52 -7.98
N GLY A 75 3.73 7.79 -8.83
CA GLY A 75 4.71 6.78 -9.24
C GLY A 75 5.67 6.44 -8.10
N VAL A 76 6.27 5.25 -8.14
CA VAL A 76 7.28 4.80 -7.15
C VAL A 76 8.55 4.30 -7.83
N ASP A 77 8.80 4.78 -9.03
CA ASP A 77 9.91 4.32 -9.90
C ASP A 77 11.30 4.55 -9.30
N ASN A 78 11.42 5.44 -8.31
CA ASN A 78 12.64 5.74 -7.57
C ASN A 78 12.83 4.90 -6.30
N ILE A 79 11.94 3.92 -6.03
CA ILE A 79 11.99 3.07 -4.84
C ILE A 79 12.12 1.60 -5.25
N ASP A 80 13.11 0.89 -4.74
CA ASP A 80 13.28 -0.56 -4.94
C ASP A 80 12.25 -1.33 -4.11
N ILE A 81 11.13 -1.68 -4.73
CA ILE A 81 10.00 -2.38 -4.10
C ILE A 81 10.40 -3.79 -3.66
N GLU A 82 11.23 -4.51 -4.43
CA GLU A 82 11.68 -5.85 -4.06
C GLU A 82 12.56 -5.82 -2.80
N ALA A 83 13.47 -4.84 -2.73
CA ALA A 83 14.26 -4.63 -1.53
C ALA A 83 13.37 -4.24 -0.33
N ALA A 84 12.42 -3.31 -0.50
CA ALA A 84 11.49 -2.95 0.56
C ALA A 84 10.75 -4.18 1.12
N ASN A 85 10.27 -5.07 0.24
CA ASN A 85 9.64 -6.34 0.63
C ASN A 85 10.60 -7.22 1.44
N ALA A 86 11.83 -7.41 0.95
CA ALA A 86 12.82 -8.26 1.61
C ALA A 86 13.17 -7.78 3.04
N TYR A 87 13.06 -6.47 3.29
CA TYR A 87 13.31 -5.86 4.60
C TYR A 87 12.03 -5.56 5.41
N GLY A 88 10.85 -5.89 4.89
CA GLY A 88 9.56 -5.69 5.56
C GLY A 88 9.17 -4.23 5.74
N VAL A 89 9.66 -3.36 4.84
CA VAL A 89 9.34 -1.94 4.85
C VAL A 89 8.10 -1.68 4.00
N ILE A 90 7.09 -1.03 4.57
CA ILE A 90 5.89 -0.62 3.85
C ILE A 90 6.25 0.55 2.93
N VAL A 91 5.88 0.46 1.66
CA VAL A 91 5.98 1.57 0.71
C VAL A 91 4.59 2.06 0.37
N CYS A 92 4.30 3.30 0.65
CA CYS A 92 3.03 3.93 0.32
C CYS A 92 3.22 5.17 -0.55
N ASN A 93 2.18 5.50 -1.33
CA ASN A 93 2.18 6.65 -2.21
C ASN A 93 0.88 7.48 -2.04
N ALA A 94 0.74 8.57 -2.81
CA ALA A 94 -0.46 9.40 -2.84
C ALA A 94 -1.18 9.24 -4.22
N PRO A 95 -1.94 8.16 -4.45
CA PRO A 95 -2.34 7.71 -5.79
C PRO A 95 -3.40 8.58 -6.48
N VAL A 96 -4.05 9.48 -5.75
CA VAL A 96 -5.08 10.38 -6.29
C VAL A 96 -4.66 11.85 -6.29
N SER A 97 -3.49 12.17 -5.75
CA SER A 97 -3.07 13.54 -5.48
C SER A 97 -2.97 14.42 -6.74
N ASN A 98 -2.52 13.87 -7.87
CA ASN A 98 -2.26 14.62 -9.10
C ASN A 98 -3.21 14.30 -10.27
N THR A 99 -4.26 13.51 -10.06
CA THR A 99 -5.12 13.00 -11.13
C THR A 99 -5.72 14.11 -12.00
N VAL A 100 -6.23 15.18 -11.35
CA VAL A 100 -6.80 16.34 -12.04
C VAL A 100 -5.71 17.11 -12.78
N SER A 101 -4.59 17.39 -12.12
CA SER A 101 -3.48 18.17 -12.69
C SER A 101 -2.89 17.50 -13.94
N ALA A 102 -2.69 16.16 -13.88
CA ALA A 102 -2.19 15.39 -15.02
C ALA A 102 -3.18 15.40 -16.21
N ALA A 103 -4.48 15.28 -15.94
CA ALA A 103 -5.50 15.36 -16.98
C ALA A 103 -5.54 16.77 -17.64
N GLU A 104 -5.42 17.83 -16.86
CA GLU A 104 -5.38 19.21 -17.36
C GLU A 104 -4.10 19.49 -18.13
N HIS A 105 -2.96 19.00 -17.65
CA HIS A 105 -1.69 19.13 -18.37
C HIS A 105 -1.70 18.39 -19.71
N THR A 106 -2.33 17.19 -19.77
CA THR A 106 -2.55 16.46 -21.02
C THR A 106 -3.31 17.32 -22.04
N PHE A 107 -4.36 18.03 -21.60
CA PHE A 107 -5.09 18.96 -22.46
C PHE A 107 -4.26 20.19 -22.85
N ALA A 108 -3.46 20.73 -21.94
CA ALA A 108 -2.55 21.83 -22.26
C ALA A 108 -1.55 21.43 -23.36
N LEU A 109 -0.95 20.25 -23.27
CA LEU A 109 -0.06 19.69 -24.28
C LEU A 109 -0.81 19.45 -25.61
N MET A 110 -1.99 18.84 -25.56
CA MET A 110 -2.81 18.54 -26.73
C MET A 110 -3.19 19.84 -27.48
N LEU A 111 -3.68 20.84 -26.77
CA LEU A 111 -4.04 22.14 -27.35
C LEU A 111 -2.83 22.89 -27.87
N SER A 112 -1.71 22.85 -27.14
CA SER A 112 -0.46 23.48 -27.56
C SER A 112 0.07 22.83 -28.84
N ALA A 113 0.10 21.52 -28.93
CA ALA A 113 0.51 20.78 -30.14
C ALA A 113 -0.45 21.05 -31.32
N ALA A 114 -1.78 20.95 -31.09
CA ALA A 114 -2.79 21.15 -32.12
C ALA A 114 -2.80 22.58 -32.70
N ARG A 115 -2.42 23.58 -31.91
CA ARG A 115 -2.50 25.00 -32.28
C ARG A 115 -1.13 25.67 -32.39
N ASN A 116 -0.02 24.91 -32.33
CA ASN A 116 1.36 25.42 -32.40
C ASN A 116 1.66 26.54 -31.38
N VAL A 117 1.06 26.48 -30.17
CA VAL A 117 1.11 27.60 -29.22
C VAL A 117 2.55 27.88 -28.76
N ALA A 118 3.32 26.84 -28.42
CA ALA A 118 4.69 27.00 -27.97
C ALA A 118 5.60 27.61 -29.05
N ALA A 119 5.49 27.15 -30.29
CA ALA A 119 6.25 27.68 -31.42
C ALA A 119 5.88 29.12 -31.76
N ALA A 120 4.58 29.45 -31.74
CA ALA A 120 4.10 30.79 -31.98
C ALA A 120 4.55 31.77 -30.88
N ASP A 121 4.50 31.37 -29.61
CA ASP A 121 5.00 32.16 -28.48
C ASP A 121 6.51 32.43 -28.61
N ALA A 122 7.30 31.37 -28.92
CA ALA A 122 8.73 31.54 -29.15
C ALA A 122 9.05 32.49 -30.30
N CYS A 123 8.33 32.39 -31.42
CA CYS A 123 8.46 33.33 -32.55
C CYS A 123 8.17 34.79 -32.12
N MET A 124 7.08 35.01 -31.38
CA MET A 124 6.72 36.35 -30.89
C MET A 124 7.78 36.94 -29.96
N LYS A 125 8.31 36.15 -29.04
CA LYS A 125 9.38 36.54 -28.09
C LYS A 125 10.69 36.90 -28.79
N GLN A 126 10.93 36.34 -29.99
CA GLN A 126 12.06 36.67 -30.85
C GLN A 126 11.77 37.85 -31.80
N GLY A 127 10.61 38.53 -31.69
CA GLY A 127 10.21 39.65 -32.53
C GLY A 127 9.64 39.26 -33.90
N GLY A 128 9.34 37.96 -34.11
CA GLY A 128 8.73 37.49 -35.36
C GLY A 128 7.22 37.70 -35.43
N TRP A 129 6.66 37.66 -36.65
CA TRP A 129 5.23 37.82 -36.94
C TRP A 129 4.76 36.92 -38.08
N ASN A 130 5.15 35.64 -38.08
CA ASN A 130 4.98 34.69 -39.18
C ASN A 130 3.67 33.90 -39.06
N ARG A 131 2.52 34.55 -39.17
CA ARG A 131 1.18 33.95 -38.98
C ARG A 131 0.93 32.70 -39.82
N ARG A 132 1.51 32.62 -41.05
CA ARG A 132 1.28 31.52 -41.98
C ARG A 132 1.98 30.22 -41.60
N ASP A 133 2.94 30.28 -40.68
CA ASP A 133 3.71 29.12 -40.24
C ASP A 133 2.98 28.32 -39.12
N PHE A 134 1.88 28.90 -38.57
CA PHE A 134 1.19 28.35 -37.39
C PHE A 134 -0.25 27.94 -37.69
N TYR A 135 -0.52 27.32 -38.85
CA TYR A 135 -1.81 26.70 -39.10
C TYR A 135 -2.01 25.51 -38.17
N GLY A 136 -3.08 25.55 -37.37
CA GLY A 136 -3.42 24.51 -36.40
C GLY A 136 -4.63 23.69 -36.83
N THR A 137 -4.93 22.71 -36.00
CA THR A 137 -6.05 21.78 -36.12
C THR A 137 -7.05 22.01 -34.98
N GLU A 138 -8.36 22.00 -35.26
CA GLU A 138 -9.41 22.00 -34.25
C GLU A 138 -9.60 20.62 -33.67
N LEU A 139 -9.97 20.55 -32.38
CA LEU A 139 -10.33 19.27 -31.73
C LEU A 139 -11.76 18.85 -32.04
N TYR A 140 -12.63 19.81 -32.38
CA TYR A 140 -14.05 19.58 -32.64
C TYR A 140 -14.28 18.59 -33.79
N HIS A 141 -15.11 17.58 -33.55
CA HIS A 141 -15.39 16.45 -34.45
C HIS A 141 -14.18 15.60 -34.85
N LYS A 142 -13.05 15.73 -34.16
CA LYS A 142 -11.90 14.82 -34.33
C LYS A 142 -12.02 13.61 -33.43
N THR A 143 -11.38 12.52 -33.84
CA THR A 143 -11.33 11.28 -33.05
C THR A 143 -10.10 11.29 -32.13
N LEU A 144 -10.34 11.22 -30.82
CA LEU A 144 -9.31 11.02 -29.80
C LEU A 144 -9.26 9.55 -29.40
N ALA A 145 -8.11 8.91 -29.56
CA ALA A 145 -7.81 7.61 -29.00
C ALA A 145 -7.15 7.77 -27.62
N ILE A 146 -7.71 7.10 -26.63
CA ILE A 146 -7.24 7.12 -25.24
C ILE A 146 -6.75 5.72 -24.89
N PHE A 147 -5.46 5.56 -24.64
CA PHE A 147 -4.85 4.31 -24.19
C PHE A 147 -4.70 4.34 -22.67
N GLY A 148 -5.49 3.51 -21.97
CA GLY A 148 -5.65 3.54 -20.51
C GLY A 148 -6.81 4.43 -20.07
N LEU A 149 -7.91 3.79 -19.59
CA LEU A 149 -9.14 4.44 -19.13
C LEU A 149 -9.28 4.47 -17.60
N GLY A 150 -8.13 4.46 -16.91
CA GLY A 150 -8.04 4.61 -15.48
C GLY A 150 -8.48 5.99 -14.99
N ARG A 151 -7.97 6.42 -13.83
CA ARG A 151 -8.36 7.71 -13.20
C ARG A 151 -8.08 8.91 -14.11
N ILE A 152 -6.87 9.02 -14.66
CA ILE A 152 -6.46 10.15 -15.51
C ILE A 152 -7.16 10.08 -16.87
N GLY A 153 -7.09 8.91 -17.55
CA GLY A 153 -7.74 8.74 -18.86
C GLY A 153 -9.24 8.99 -18.83
N GLY A 154 -9.92 8.63 -17.73
CA GLY A 154 -11.33 8.94 -17.51
C GLY A 154 -11.62 10.45 -17.45
N LEU A 155 -10.79 11.21 -16.72
CA LEU A 155 -10.90 12.68 -16.67
C LEU A 155 -10.55 13.35 -18.00
N VAL A 156 -9.64 12.76 -18.78
CA VAL A 156 -9.34 13.21 -20.15
C VAL A 156 -10.52 12.96 -21.06
N ALA A 157 -11.15 11.79 -21.00
CA ALA A 157 -12.36 11.47 -21.77
C ALA A 157 -13.49 12.46 -21.48
N GLU A 158 -13.75 12.77 -20.20
CA GLU A 158 -14.76 13.75 -19.80
C GLU A 158 -14.52 15.14 -20.44
N ARG A 159 -13.29 15.63 -20.38
CA ARG A 159 -12.91 16.91 -20.96
C ARG A 159 -12.99 16.90 -22.49
N ALA A 160 -12.53 15.83 -23.13
CA ALA A 160 -12.58 15.68 -24.59
C ALA A 160 -14.01 15.69 -25.13
N ARG A 161 -14.96 15.10 -24.41
CA ARG A 161 -16.39 15.22 -24.73
C ARG A 161 -16.88 16.66 -24.77
N ALA A 162 -16.43 17.48 -23.82
CA ALA A 162 -16.79 18.91 -23.78
C ALA A 162 -16.21 19.69 -24.99
N PHE A 163 -15.09 19.22 -25.56
CA PHE A 163 -14.55 19.73 -26.82
C PHE A 163 -15.25 19.17 -28.08
N GLY A 164 -16.26 18.32 -27.94
CA GLY A 164 -17.00 17.73 -29.06
C GLY A 164 -16.19 16.70 -29.86
N MET A 165 -15.24 16.03 -29.23
CA MET A 165 -14.45 14.96 -29.85
C MET A 165 -15.21 13.62 -29.86
N HIS A 166 -14.91 12.77 -30.84
CA HIS A 166 -15.30 11.36 -30.84
C HIS A 166 -14.25 10.56 -30.06
N LEU A 167 -14.70 9.77 -29.09
CA LEU A 167 -13.79 9.05 -28.20
C LEU A 167 -13.74 7.56 -28.52
N ILE A 168 -12.55 7.05 -28.78
CA ILE A 168 -12.22 5.64 -28.89
C ILE A 168 -11.11 5.30 -27.88
N GLY A 169 -10.95 4.05 -27.52
CA GLY A 169 -9.89 3.71 -26.58
C GLY A 169 -9.56 2.24 -26.53
N TYR A 170 -8.42 1.96 -25.91
CA TYR A 170 -7.95 0.63 -25.59
C TYR A 170 -7.50 0.58 -24.13
N ASP A 171 -8.04 -0.38 -23.40
CA ASP A 171 -7.64 -0.71 -22.03
C ASP A 171 -8.10 -2.14 -21.73
N PRO A 172 -7.19 -3.12 -21.58
CA PRO A 172 -7.55 -4.51 -21.35
C PRO A 172 -8.18 -4.77 -19.99
N TYR A 173 -8.09 -3.82 -19.06
CA TYR A 173 -8.63 -3.91 -17.69
C TYR A 173 -9.92 -3.09 -17.50
N CYS A 174 -10.33 -2.31 -18.48
CA CYS A 174 -11.54 -1.49 -18.40
C CYS A 174 -12.77 -2.30 -18.77
N SER A 175 -13.80 -2.31 -17.91
CA SER A 175 -15.08 -2.92 -18.26
C SER A 175 -15.81 -2.14 -19.36
N ARG A 176 -16.61 -2.83 -20.15
CA ARG A 176 -17.42 -2.18 -21.21
C ARG A 176 -18.40 -1.17 -20.63
N GLU A 177 -18.97 -1.46 -19.45
CA GLU A 177 -19.87 -0.55 -18.73
C GLU A 177 -19.16 0.74 -18.36
N ARG A 178 -17.92 0.64 -17.88
CA ARG A 178 -17.09 1.82 -17.55
C ARG A 178 -16.78 2.65 -18.80
N ALA A 179 -16.42 2.03 -19.91
CA ALA A 179 -16.16 2.73 -21.16
C ALA A 179 -17.42 3.46 -21.66
N ILE A 180 -18.61 2.84 -21.59
CA ILE A 180 -19.89 3.46 -21.95
C ILE A 180 -20.17 4.68 -21.06
N GLN A 181 -19.95 4.59 -19.75
CA GLN A 181 -20.13 5.73 -18.83
C GLN A 181 -19.21 6.91 -19.20
N LEU A 182 -17.98 6.62 -19.63
CA LEU A 182 -17.01 7.63 -20.10
C LEU A 182 -17.36 8.16 -21.51
N GLY A 183 -18.27 7.51 -22.23
CA GLY A 183 -18.61 7.83 -23.62
C GLY A 183 -17.51 7.43 -24.61
N VAL A 184 -16.72 6.40 -24.28
CA VAL A 184 -15.62 5.89 -25.09
C VAL A 184 -16.04 4.61 -25.77
N THR A 185 -15.82 4.50 -27.10
CA THR A 185 -15.93 3.23 -27.82
C THR A 185 -14.66 2.40 -27.56
N LEU A 186 -14.79 1.30 -26.82
CA LEU A 186 -13.67 0.44 -26.47
C LEU A 186 -13.37 -0.55 -27.58
N TYR A 187 -12.09 -0.70 -27.93
CA TYR A 187 -11.56 -1.66 -28.88
C TYR A 187 -10.73 -2.73 -28.15
N ASP A 188 -10.68 -3.91 -28.74
CA ASP A 188 -10.01 -5.08 -28.13
C ASP A 188 -8.54 -5.18 -28.53
N SER A 189 -8.07 -4.37 -29.52
CA SER A 189 -6.66 -4.34 -29.94
C SER A 189 -6.16 -2.91 -30.18
N VAL A 190 -4.86 -2.72 -30.03
CA VAL A 190 -4.16 -1.47 -30.34
C VAL A 190 -4.25 -1.15 -31.83
N GLU A 191 -4.06 -2.19 -32.66
CA GLU A 191 -4.03 -2.12 -34.10
C GLU A 191 -5.33 -1.58 -34.71
N ASP A 192 -6.47 -1.89 -34.10
CA ASP A 192 -7.78 -1.46 -34.56
C ASP A 192 -8.03 0.03 -34.27
N VAL A 193 -7.37 0.58 -33.24
CA VAL A 193 -7.52 1.97 -32.79
C VAL A 193 -6.67 2.92 -33.64
N LEU A 194 -5.43 2.55 -33.96
CA LEU A 194 -4.44 3.44 -34.58
C LEU A 194 -4.90 4.11 -35.89
N PRO A 195 -5.52 3.40 -36.86
CA PRO A 195 -5.92 4.00 -38.13
C PRO A 195 -7.15 4.91 -38.04
N LEU A 196 -7.83 4.94 -36.89
CA LEU A 196 -9.04 5.74 -36.68
C LEU A 196 -8.79 7.09 -36.01
N ALA A 197 -7.66 7.24 -35.33
CA ALA A 197 -7.37 8.35 -34.46
C ALA A 197 -6.78 9.56 -35.20
N ASP A 198 -7.31 10.74 -34.94
CA ASP A 198 -6.70 12.03 -35.30
C ASP A 198 -5.76 12.53 -34.20
N PHE A 199 -6.07 12.15 -32.95
CA PHE A 199 -5.28 12.41 -31.74
C PHE A 199 -5.11 11.12 -30.96
N ILE A 200 -3.92 10.91 -30.38
CA ILE A 200 -3.64 9.77 -29.49
C ILE A 200 -3.04 10.30 -28.19
N THR A 201 -3.60 9.85 -27.07
CA THR A 201 -3.06 10.13 -25.74
C THR A 201 -2.90 8.83 -24.93
N VAL A 202 -1.84 8.73 -24.16
CA VAL A 202 -1.52 7.55 -23.37
C VAL A 202 -1.57 7.87 -21.87
N HIS A 203 -2.18 6.96 -21.10
CA HIS A 203 -2.35 7.03 -19.64
C HIS A 203 -2.07 5.67 -19.01
N LEU A 204 -1.00 5.02 -19.47
CA LEU A 204 -0.58 3.68 -19.09
C LEU A 204 0.58 3.74 -18.07
N PRO A 205 0.73 2.75 -17.17
CA PRO A 205 1.93 2.58 -16.38
C PRO A 205 3.12 2.15 -17.27
N ALA A 206 4.33 2.27 -16.77
CA ALA A 206 5.52 1.70 -17.41
C ALA A 206 5.66 0.24 -16.94
N THR A 207 5.40 -0.70 -17.83
CA THR A 207 5.54 -2.15 -17.64
C THR A 207 6.29 -2.73 -18.83
N ASP A 208 6.71 -3.99 -18.75
CA ASP A 208 7.34 -4.69 -19.87
C ASP A 208 6.45 -4.73 -21.12
N GLU A 209 5.12 -4.69 -20.94
CA GLU A 209 4.15 -4.69 -22.03
C GLU A 209 3.94 -3.31 -22.67
N THR A 210 4.12 -2.23 -21.90
CA THR A 210 3.81 -0.86 -22.34
C THR A 210 5.05 -0.06 -22.76
N ILE A 211 6.23 -0.44 -22.29
CA ILE A 211 7.50 0.14 -22.76
C ILE A 211 7.75 -0.27 -24.21
N GLY A 212 7.93 0.73 -25.08
CA GLY A 212 8.10 0.52 -26.51
C GLY A 212 6.81 0.16 -27.26
N MET A 213 5.66 0.28 -26.62
CA MET A 213 4.34 -0.06 -27.20
C MET A 213 4.04 0.69 -28.50
N PHE A 214 4.59 1.89 -28.67
CA PHE A 214 4.48 2.68 -29.89
C PHE A 214 5.85 2.87 -30.52
N GLY A 215 6.18 1.95 -31.41
CA GLY A 215 7.37 1.94 -32.23
C GLY A 215 7.09 2.29 -33.70
N PRO A 216 8.08 2.01 -34.60
CA PRO A 216 7.95 2.33 -36.01
C PRO A 216 6.73 1.70 -36.71
N GLU A 217 6.34 0.48 -36.30
CA GLU A 217 5.20 -0.24 -36.90
C GLU A 217 3.88 0.44 -36.54
N GLU A 218 3.72 0.82 -35.27
CA GLU A 218 2.51 1.50 -34.78
C GLU A 218 2.37 2.88 -35.40
N PHE A 219 3.46 3.67 -35.44
CA PHE A 219 3.44 4.99 -36.09
C PHE A 219 3.09 4.89 -37.58
N ALA A 220 3.57 3.87 -38.28
CA ALA A 220 3.24 3.66 -39.68
C ALA A 220 1.73 3.40 -39.92
N ARG A 221 1.05 2.74 -38.96
CA ARG A 221 -0.40 2.42 -39.03
C ARG A 221 -1.32 3.59 -38.69
N MET A 222 -0.81 4.63 -38.02
CA MET A 222 -1.58 5.82 -37.66
C MET A 222 -2.01 6.60 -38.88
N LYS A 223 -2.98 7.50 -38.72
CA LYS A 223 -3.35 8.45 -39.77
C LYS A 223 -2.20 9.42 -40.10
N ASP A 224 -2.15 9.85 -41.36
CA ASP A 224 -1.29 10.97 -41.73
C ASP A 224 -1.78 12.24 -41.03
N GLY A 225 -0.87 12.98 -40.44
CA GLY A 225 -1.19 14.19 -39.69
C GLY A 225 -1.69 13.95 -38.25
N VAL A 226 -1.51 12.77 -37.70
CA VAL A 226 -1.88 12.45 -36.29
C VAL A 226 -1.12 13.34 -35.32
N ILE A 227 -1.78 13.67 -34.20
CA ILE A 227 -1.17 14.41 -33.08
C ILE A 227 -1.07 13.50 -31.87
N LEU A 228 0.12 13.43 -31.27
CA LEU A 228 0.43 12.48 -30.19
C LEU A 228 0.70 13.20 -28.88
N VAL A 229 0.16 12.67 -27.77
CA VAL A 229 0.38 13.24 -26.42
C VAL A 229 0.82 12.14 -25.45
N ASN A 230 1.89 12.40 -24.69
CA ASN A 230 2.33 11.54 -23.61
C ASN A 230 2.69 12.38 -22.36
N GLY A 231 1.80 12.36 -21.39
CA GLY A 231 1.99 12.87 -20.03
C GLY A 231 1.94 11.75 -18.98
N ALA A 232 2.14 10.46 -19.40
CA ALA A 232 2.03 9.31 -18.51
C ALA A 232 3.41 8.81 -18.05
N ARG A 233 4.15 8.11 -18.94
CA ARG A 233 5.48 7.56 -18.65
C ARG A 233 6.39 7.65 -19.86
N GLY A 234 7.67 7.95 -19.59
CA GLY A 234 8.72 7.87 -20.63
C GLY A 234 8.95 6.44 -21.09
N GLY A 235 9.34 6.29 -22.37
CA GLY A 235 9.59 4.99 -22.99
C GLY A 235 8.38 4.29 -23.59
N ILE A 236 7.15 4.77 -23.37
CA ILE A 236 5.93 4.24 -24.03
C ILE A 236 6.00 4.55 -25.54
N TYR A 237 6.38 5.78 -25.91
CA TYR A 237 6.74 6.12 -27.28
C TYR A 237 8.25 5.93 -27.51
N ASP A 238 8.63 5.25 -28.59
CA ASP A 238 9.99 5.31 -29.10
C ASP A 238 10.26 6.72 -29.64
N ILE A 239 11.04 7.51 -28.88
CA ILE A 239 11.32 8.92 -29.19
C ILE A 239 12.10 9.08 -30.49
N LYS A 240 13.00 8.12 -30.81
CA LYS A 240 13.74 8.17 -32.07
C LYS A 240 12.82 7.92 -33.25
N ALA A 241 12.01 6.87 -33.21
CA ALA A 241 11.03 6.61 -34.25
C ALA A 241 10.03 7.77 -34.38
N LEU A 242 9.54 8.33 -33.26
CA LEU A 242 8.65 9.48 -33.26
C LEU A 242 9.29 10.67 -34.01
N SER A 243 10.57 10.97 -33.79
CA SER A 243 11.28 12.05 -34.48
C SER A 243 11.38 11.80 -35.98
N ASP A 244 11.66 10.56 -36.40
CA ASP A 244 11.72 10.17 -37.81
C ASP A 244 10.36 10.34 -38.51
N PHE A 245 9.25 9.99 -37.82
CA PHE A 245 7.89 10.14 -38.34
C PHE A 245 7.38 11.60 -38.35
N ILE A 246 7.86 12.46 -37.43
CA ILE A 246 7.63 13.92 -37.49
C ILE A 246 8.39 14.49 -38.71
N ALA A 247 9.65 14.14 -38.90
CA ALA A 247 10.45 14.58 -40.04
C ALA A 247 9.85 14.16 -41.39
N ALA A 248 9.24 12.97 -41.45
CA ALA A 248 8.53 12.48 -42.62
C ALA A 248 7.14 13.12 -42.84
N GLY A 249 6.64 13.92 -41.91
CA GLY A 249 5.30 14.57 -41.98
C GLY A 249 4.13 13.65 -41.68
N LYS A 250 4.37 12.41 -41.25
CA LYS A 250 3.34 11.45 -40.83
C LYS A 250 2.68 11.85 -39.51
N VAL A 251 3.50 12.27 -38.52
CA VAL A 251 3.06 12.87 -37.26
C VAL A 251 3.14 14.38 -37.43
N ALA A 252 1.99 15.05 -37.29
CA ALA A 252 1.92 16.50 -37.47
C ALA A 252 2.52 17.29 -36.31
N ALA A 253 2.28 16.81 -35.07
CA ALA A 253 2.80 17.42 -33.85
C ALA A 253 2.77 16.45 -32.68
N CYS A 254 3.52 16.77 -31.62
CA CYS A 254 3.42 16.00 -30.38
C CYS A 254 3.50 16.89 -29.13
N GLY A 255 2.95 16.37 -28.01
CA GLY A 255 3.08 16.96 -26.67
C GLY A 255 3.68 15.92 -25.71
N ILE A 256 4.88 16.15 -25.20
CA ILE A 256 5.63 15.21 -24.37
C ILE A 256 6.03 15.87 -23.06
N ASP A 257 5.60 15.28 -21.93
CA ASP A 257 5.96 15.72 -20.58
C ASP A 257 6.96 14.77 -19.92
N VAL A 258 7.07 13.52 -20.41
CA VAL A 258 7.77 12.43 -19.72
C VAL A 258 8.85 11.82 -20.60
N TRP A 259 9.99 11.47 -19.97
CA TRP A 259 11.21 11.06 -20.64
C TRP A 259 11.70 9.73 -20.05
N LYS A 260 12.33 8.86 -20.85
CA LYS A 260 12.88 7.59 -20.39
C LYS A 260 14.02 7.82 -19.38
N GLU A 261 14.86 8.81 -19.66
CA GLU A 261 15.91 9.27 -18.77
C GLU A 261 15.59 10.69 -18.31
N GLN A 262 15.73 10.96 -17.02
CA GLN A 262 15.43 12.25 -16.42
C GLN A 262 16.57 12.64 -15.46
N PRO A 263 17.08 13.88 -15.57
CA PRO A 263 16.71 14.94 -16.52
C PRO A 263 17.13 14.65 -17.97
N CYS A 264 16.27 15.04 -18.94
CA CYS A 264 16.52 14.86 -20.37
C CYS A 264 17.12 16.14 -20.96
N TYR A 265 18.42 16.16 -21.15
CA TYR A 265 19.13 17.32 -21.73
C TYR A 265 19.34 17.20 -23.24
N ASP A 266 19.28 16.00 -23.78
CA ASP A 266 19.47 15.72 -25.20
C ASP A 266 18.35 14.80 -25.72
N SER A 267 17.60 15.30 -26.70
CA SER A 267 16.51 14.56 -27.34
C SER A 267 16.38 15.01 -28.80
N PRO A 268 16.22 14.08 -29.76
CA PRO A 268 15.96 14.43 -31.14
C PRO A 268 14.69 15.30 -31.33
N LEU A 269 13.75 15.27 -30.36
CA LEU A 269 12.56 16.11 -30.41
C LEU A 269 12.84 17.60 -30.17
N HIS A 270 13.98 17.98 -29.62
CA HIS A 270 14.35 19.38 -29.40
C HIS A 270 14.51 20.17 -30.71
N GLU A 271 14.75 19.49 -31.84
CA GLU A 271 14.90 20.12 -33.15
C GLU A 271 13.57 20.47 -33.84
N PHE A 272 12.44 19.96 -33.32
CA PHE A 272 11.13 20.10 -33.95
C PHE A 272 10.27 21.17 -33.28
N SER A 273 9.96 22.26 -34.01
CA SER A 273 9.05 23.29 -33.52
C SER A 273 7.60 22.80 -33.30
N GLN A 274 7.22 21.67 -33.93
CA GLN A 274 5.93 21.01 -33.78
C GLN A 274 5.84 20.18 -32.47
N ALA A 275 6.96 19.97 -31.77
CA ALA A 275 7.00 19.30 -30.48
C ALA A 275 6.80 20.31 -29.33
N THR A 276 5.75 20.13 -28.56
CA THR A 276 5.54 20.82 -27.27
C THR A 276 6.13 19.95 -26.18
N LEU A 277 7.21 20.40 -25.55
CA LEU A 277 7.99 19.62 -24.61
C LEU A 277 7.99 20.28 -23.24
N THR A 278 7.78 19.48 -22.19
CA THR A 278 7.81 19.94 -20.80
C THR A 278 8.63 19.01 -19.91
N PRO A 279 9.26 19.51 -18.83
CA PRO A 279 10.21 18.75 -18.00
C PRO A 279 9.51 17.99 -16.85
N HIS A 280 8.54 17.14 -17.17
CA HIS A 280 7.76 16.33 -16.22
C HIS A 280 7.04 17.18 -15.15
N VAL A 281 6.22 18.12 -15.62
CA VAL A 281 5.48 19.07 -14.76
C VAL A 281 3.98 18.74 -14.61
N GLY A 282 3.50 17.65 -15.18
CA GLY A 282 2.08 17.28 -15.17
C GLY A 282 1.46 17.19 -13.77
N SER A 283 2.25 16.92 -12.73
CA SER A 283 1.83 16.93 -11.33
C SER A 283 2.23 18.20 -10.56
N LEU A 284 2.89 19.14 -11.19
CA LEU A 284 3.47 20.31 -10.51
C LEU A 284 2.47 21.47 -10.43
N THR A 285 1.39 21.27 -9.66
CA THR A 285 0.42 22.32 -9.30
C THR A 285 0.38 22.47 -7.78
N TYR A 286 0.03 23.65 -7.29
CA TYR A 286 -0.09 23.89 -5.84
C TYR A 286 -1.05 22.91 -5.17
N GLU A 287 -2.18 22.62 -5.81
CA GLU A 287 -3.21 21.73 -5.31
C GLU A 287 -2.74 20.27 -5.26
N ALA A 288 -2.05 19.81 -6.32
CA ALA A 288 -1.51 18.44 -6.34
C ALA A 288 -0.41 18.27 -5.29
N GLN A 289 0.47 19.26 -5.13
CA GLN A 289 1.54 19.23 -4.13
C GLN A 289 0.96 19.27 -2.71
N TYR A 290 -0.09 20.06 -2.47
CA TYR A 290 -0.78 20.10 -1.18
C TYR A 290 -1.39 18.74 -0.86
N ARG A 291 -2.17 18.16 -1.77
CA ARG A 291 -2.77 16.83 -1.58
C ARG A 291 -1.71 15.74 -1.37
N ALA A 292 -0.66 15.74 -2.18
CA ALA A 292 0.40 14.73 -2.07
C ALA A 292 1.11 14.79 -0.71
N GLY A 293 1.45 16.01 -0.24
CA GLY A 293 2.16 16.19 1.02
C GLY A 293 1.31 15.87 2.25
N THR A 294 0.03 16.24 2.24
CA THR A 294 -0.87 15.94 3.37
C THR A 294 -1.24 14.45 3.42
N GLN A 295 -1.64 13.86 2.29
CA GLN A 295 -2.00 12.45 2.23
C GLN A 295 -0.83 11.54 2.60
N ILE A 296 0.39 11.81 2.11
CA ILE A 296 1.52 10.95 2.44
C ILE A 296 1.88 11.02 3.92
N ALA A 297 1.71 12.18 4.57
CA ALA A 297 1.91 12.32 6.00
C ALA A 297 0.92 11.47 6.81
N GLU A 298 -0.35 11.44 6.39
CA GLU A 298 -1.39 10.59 6.99
C GLU A 298 -1.02 9.09 6.84
N TYR A 299 -0.69 8.65 5.62
CA TYR A 299 -0.35 7.23 5.37
C TYR A 299 0.93 6.77 6.07
N VAL A 300 1.93 7.63 6.18
CA VAL A 300 3.14 7.32 6.95
C VAL A 300 2.82 7.19 8.44
N ALA A 301 1.98 8.07 8.99
CA ALA A 301 1.53 7.98 10.39
C ALA A 301 0.72 6.69 10.64
N GLU A 302 -0.18 6.29 9.72
CA GLU A 302 -0.90 5.00 9.77
C GLU A 302 0.09 3.83 9.80
N GLY A 303 1.07 3.80 8.90
CA GLY A 303 2.07 2.74 8.84
C GLY A 303 2.94 2.66 10.11
N LEU A 304 3.28 3.77 10.71
CA LEU A 304 4.03 3.82 11.97
C LEU A 304 3.17 3.34 13.16
N SER A 305 1.91 3.72 13.23
CA SER A 305 1.00 3.27 14.30
C SER A 305 0.68 1.76 14.22
N GLY A 306 1.04 1.09 13.12
CA GLY A 306 0.71 -0.30 12.88
C GLY A 306 -0.69 -0.52 12.27
N SER A 307 -1.38 0.56 11.91
CA SER A 307 -2.63 0.52 11.17
C SER A 307 -2.41 0.05 9.73
N VAL A 308 -3.47 -0.40 9.08
CA VAL A 308 -3.41 -0.82 7.68
C VAL A 308 -3.29 0.41 6.79
N VAL A 309 -2.25 0.43 5.94
CA VAL A 309 -2.03 1.49 4.96
C VAL A 309 -2.67 1.08 3.64
N THR A 310 -3.84 1.61 3.33
CA THR A 310 -4.63 1.24 2.14
C THR A 310 -3.95 1.60 0.81
N THR A 311 -2.98 2.51 0.83
CA THR A 311 -2.21 2.95 -0.34
C THR A 311 -0.82 2.32 -0.42
N ALA A 312 -0.57 1.28 0.37
CA ALA A 312 0.69 0.53 0.30
C ALA A 312 0.82 -0.17 -1.06
N VAL A 313 1.85 0.19 -1.82
CA VAL A 313 2.08 -0.35 -3.18
C VAL A 313 2.72 -1.73 -3.18
N ASN A 314 3.27 -2.12 -2.05
CA ASN A 314 3.96 -3.40 -1.86
C ASN A 314 3.22 -4.32 -0.87
N MET A 315 1.97 -4.05 -0.58
CA MET A 315 1.07 -4.99 0.07
C MET A 315 0.15 -5.61 -1.00
N ALA A 316 -0.27 -6.86 -0.80
CA ALA A 316 -1.23 -7.50 -1.71
C ALA A 316 -2.43 -6.56 -1.92
N SER A 317 -2.85 -6.38 -3.16
CA SER A 317 -3.99 -5.53 -3.48
C SER A 317 -5.27 -6.21 -3.02
N VAL A 318 -5.63 -5.99 -1.76
CA VAL A 318 -6.94 -6.31 -1.23
C VAL A 318 -7.87 -5.17 -1.65
N SER A 319 -9.07 -5.48 -2.12
CA SER A 319 -10.05 -4.44 -2.46
C SER A 319 -10.36 -3.60 -1.21
N ASN A 320 -10.82 -2.35 -1.38
CA ASN A 320 -11.19 -1.53 -0.23
C ASN A 320 -12.30 -2.20 0.61
N ASP A 321 -13.26 -2.85 -0.06
CA ASP A 321 -14.37 -3.54 0.60
C ASP A 321 -13.87 -4.75 1.41
N ASP A 322 -12.95 -5.55 0.84
CA ASP A 322 -12.34 -6.68 1.55
C ASP A 322 -11.45 -6.20 2.71
N MET A 323 -10.77 -5.05 2.53
CA MET A 323 -9.94 -4.45 3.57
C MET A 323 -10.78 -4.00 4.77
N GLU A 324 -11.97 -3.42 4.55
CA GLU A 324 -12.90 -3.07 5.65
C GLU A 324 -13.29 -4.28 6.48
N LEU A 325 -13.38 -5.46 5.86
CA LEU A 325 -13.68 -6.71 6.56
C LEU A 325 -12.47 -7.31 7.29
N LEU A 326 -11.26 -7.24 6.67
CA LEU A 326 -10.05 -7.86 7.20
C LEU A 326 -9.35 -7.02 8.29
N ALA A 327 -9.35 -5.69 8.15
CA ALA A 327 -8.58 -4.80 9.04
C ALA A 327 -8.90 -4.97 10.53
N PRO A 328 -10.17 -5.18 10.97
CA PRO A 328 -10.50 -5.40 12.37
C PRO A 328 -9.85 -6.65 12.98
N TYR A 329 -9.53 -7.66 12.15
CA TYR A 329 -8.95 -8.92 12.59
C TYR A 329 -7.42 -8.92 12.64
N VAL A 330 -6.76 -7.89 12.11
CA VAL A 330 -5.30 -7.71 12.21
C VAL A 330 -4.81 -7.71 13.66
N PRO A 331 -5.39 -6.91 14.58
CA PRO A 331 -5.02 -6.95 16.00
C PRO A 331 -5.32 -8.31 16.66
N VAL A 332 -6.42 -8.97 16.27
CA VAL A 332 -6.81 -10.29 16.79
C VAL A 332 -5.74 -11.32 16.44
N CYS A 333 -5.33 -11.39 15.17
CA CYS A 333 -4.31 -12.34 14.72
C CYS A 333 -2.96 -12.07 15.38
N LYS A 334 -2.56 -10.81 15.53
CA LYS A 334 -1.33 -10.43 16.19
C LYS A 334 -1.34 -10.84 17.68
N LEU A 335 -2.45 -10.59 18.37
CA LEU A 335 -2.66 -10.98 19.76
C LEU A 335 -2.53 -12.49 19.93
N ILE A 336 -3.24 -13.28 19.12
CA ILE A 336 -3.18 -14.74 19.17
C ILE A 336 -1.76 -15.25 18.89
N GLY A 337 -1.08 -14.67 17.89
CA GLY A 337 0.31 -14.99 17.59
C GLY A 337 1.24 -14.77 18.80
N SER A 338 1.10 -13.61 19.48
CA SER A 338 1.86 -13.31 20.71
C SER A 338 1.55 -14.27 21.85
N MET A 339 0.27 -14.62 22.05
CA MET A 339 -0.13 -15.62 23.04
C MET A 339 0.53 -16.98 22.79
N LEU A 340 0.43 -17.50 21.57
CA LEU A 340 1.01 -18.79 21.18
C LEU A 340 2.54 -18.81 21.31
N SER A 341 3.22 -17.70 20.99
CA SER A 341 4.66 -17.55 21.18
C SER A 341 5.09 -17.63 22.64
N GLN A 342 4.36 -16.97 23.54
CA GLN A 342 4.67 -16.94 24.95
C GLN A 342 4.31 -18.26 25.66
N MET A 343 3.34 -19.01 25.12
CA MET A 343 3.01 -20.36 25.58
C MET A 343 4.09 -21.37 25.21
N ASN A 344 4.71 -21.21 24.04
CA ASN A 344 5.76 -22.10 23.52
C ASN A 344 7.10 -21.33 23.37
N ARG A 345 7.76 -21.07 24.51
CA ARG A 345 8.95 -20.19 24.56
C ARG A 345 10.21 -20.81 23.95
N GLU A 346 10.32 -22.13 23.90
CA GLU A 346 11.58 -22.79 23.59
C GLU A 346 11.75 -23.17 22.13
N GLU A 347 10.66 -23.43 21.40
CA GLU A 347 10.71 -23.88 20.01
C GLU A 347 9.81 -23.04 19.09
N LEU A 348 10.20 -22.96 17.81
CA LEU A 348 9.35 -22.38 16.78
C LEU A 348 8.43 -23.46 16.21
N PRO A 349 7.18 -23.13 15.85
CA PRO A 349 6.25 -24.11 15.31
C PRO A 349 6.71 -24.60 13.94
N ALA A 350 6.52 -25.87 13.66
CA ALA A 350 6.73 -26.41 12.32
C ALA A 350 5.70 -25.83 11.32
N THR A 351 4.48 -25.59 11.80
CA THR A 351 3.39 -25.02 10.99
C THR A 351 2.59 -24.01 11.84
N LEU A 352 2.28 -22.88 11.23
CA LEU A 352 1.30 -21.92 11.73
C LEU A 352 0.13 -21.90 10.74
N SER A 353 -1.01 -22.40 11.20
CA SER A 353 -2.22 -22.52 10.38
C SER A 353 -3.23 -21.46 10.78
N LEU A 354 -3.71 -20.67 9.81
CA LEU A 354 -4.77 -19.69 9.95
C LEU A 354 -6.03 -20.18 9.23
N THR A 355 -7.15 -20.23 9.93
CA THR A 355 -8.46 -20.46 9.34
C THR A 355 -9.32 -19.21 9.50
N THR A 356 -9.83 -18.67 8.41
CA THR A 356 -10.82 -17.59 8.40
C THR A 356 -12.23 -18.15 8.27
N ALA A 357 -13.20 -17.56 8.96
CA ALA A 357 -14.57 -18.06 8.98
C ALA A 357 -15.62 -16.94 8.80
N GLY A 358 -16.80 -17.31 8.28
CA GLY A 358 -17.92 -16.41 8.05
C GLY A 358 -17.65 -15.39 6.94
N ASN A 359 -17.90 -14.09 7.19
CA ASN A 359 -17.69 -13.05 6.16
C ASN A 359 -16.23 -12.88 5.71
N LEU A 360 -15.28 -13.51 6.38
CA LEU A 360 -13.87 -13.52 5.97
C LEU A 360 -13.56 -14.69 5.02
N ALA A 361 -14.49 -15.63 4.83
CA ALA A 361 -14.27 -16.80 3.99
C ALA A 361 -14.05 -16.39 2.53
N GLY A 362 -13.03 -16.99 1.90
CA GLY A 362 -12.69 -16.71 0.51
C GLY A 362 -11.93 -15.41 0.24
N LEU A 363 -11.71 -14.56 1.26
CA LEU A 363 -10.88 -13.37 1.13
C LEU A 363 -9.39 -13.72 1.14
N ASP A 364 -8.54 -12.86 0.58
CA ASP A 364 -7.08 -13.02 0.67
C ASP A 364 -6.58 -12.75 2.10
N ALA A 365 -6.44 -13.79 2.89
CA ALA A 365 -6.08 -13.72 4.29
C ALA A 365 -4.56 -13.60 4.57
N ARG A 366 -3.71 -13.33 3.56
CA ARG A 366 -2.25 -13.15 3.77
C ARG A 366 -1.92 -12.04 4.74
N LEU A 367 -2.74 -10.98 4.80
CA LEU A 367 -2.61 -9.90 5.79
C LEU A 367 -2.76 -10.44 7.23
N LEU A 368 -3.74 -11.30 7.45
CA LEU A 368 -4.01 -11.89 8.75
C LEU A 368 -2.93 -12.90 9.14
N ALA A 369 -2.48 -13.74 8.20
CA ALA A 369 -1.37 -14.66 8.41
C ALA A 369 -0.06 -13.93 8.74
N ALA A 370 0.24 -12.84 8.03
CA ALA A 370 1.39 -12.00 8.33
C ALA A 370 1.30 -11.40 9.74
N SER A 371 0.11 -10.97 10.16
CA SER A 371 -0.12 -10.40 11.49
C SER A 371 0.03 -11.46 12.60
N ALA A 372 -0.45 -12.67 12.36
CA ALA A 372 -0.25 -13.79 13.27
C ALA A 372 1.23 -14.15 13.45
N LEU A 373 1.96 -14.26 12.34
CA LEU A 373 3.41 -14.52 12.37
C LEU A 373 4.18 -13.33 12.97
N ASP A 374 3.74 -12.10 12.72
CA ASP A 374 4.32 -10.89 13.34
C ASP A 374 4.20 -10.92 14.86
N GLY A 375 3.03 -11.29 15.39
CA GLY A 375 2.82 -11.51 16.81
C GLY A 375 3.67 -12.65 17.37
N TYR A 376 3.70 -13.79 16.67
CA TYR A 376 4.46 -14.99 17.10
C TYR A 376 5.97 -14.72 17.17
N LEU A 377 6.52 -13.94 16.26
CA LEU A 377 7.95 -13.62 16.20
C LEU A 377 8.31 -12.31 16.92
N SER A 378 7.41 -11.70 17.70
CA SER A 378 7.60 -10.34 18.26
C SER A 378 8.96 -10.14 18.96
N ASP A 379 9.41 -11.10 19.75
CA ASP A 379 10.65 -11.05 20.53
C ASP A 379 11.88 -11.63 19.79
N LYS A 380 11.67 -12.31 18.66
CA LYS A 380 12.70 -13.11 17.97
C LYS A 380 13.14 -12.52 16.63
N LYS A 381 12.50 -11.43 16.15
CA LYS A 381 12.71 -10.87 14.80
C LYS A 381 13.50 -9.58 14.77
N ARG A 382 14.21 -9.38 13.64
CA ARG A 382 14.84 -8.12 13.26
C ARG A 382 14.12 -7.41 12.10
N VAL A 383 13.14 -8.07 11.49
CA VAL A 383 12.42 -7.61 10.29
C VAL A 383 10.92 -7.78 10.54
N ARG A 384 10.15 -6.76 10.21
CA ARG A 384 8.69 -6.79 10.31
C ARG A 384 8.10 -7.78 9.31
N VAL A 385 7.10 -8.55 9.73
CA VAL A 385 6.35 -9.43 8.85
C VAL A 385 5.24 -8.64 8.15
N THR A 386 5.13 -8.80 6.84
CA THR A 386 4.12 -8.17 5.98
C THR A 386 3.53 -9.22 5.03
N PRO A 387 2.36 -8.98 4.41
CA PRO A 387 1.79 -9.92 3.45
C PRO A 387 2.71 -10.29 2.29
N THR A 388 3.65 -9.42 1.94
CA THR A 388 4.58 -9.63 0.83
C THR A 388 5.82 -10.43 1.19
N ASN A 389 6.17 -10.51 2.47
CA ASN A 389 7.35 -11.23 2.95
C ASN A 389 7.05 -12.38 3.92
N VAL A 390 5.79 -12.62 4.24
CA VAL A 390 5.36 -13.63 5.23
C VAL A 390 5.94 -15.01 4.91
N ASP A 391 5.84 -15.47 3.68
CA ASP A 391 6.36 -16.78 3.25
C ASP A 391 7.89 -16.84 3.36
N THR A 392 8.58 -15.77 2.95
CA THR A 392 10.04 -15.69 3.03
C THR A 392 10.54 -15.70 4.47
N ILE A 393 9.87 -14.96 5.36
CA ILE A 393 10.24 -14.90 6.78
C ILE A 393 9.91 -16.22 7.47
N ALA A 394 8.72 -16.78 7.21
CA ALA A 394 8.33 -18.08 7.74
C ALA A 394 9.35 -19.15 7.34
N GLN A 395 9.71 -19.23 6.06
CA GLN A 395 10.70 -20.19 5.56
C GLN A 395 12.08 -20.03 6.23
N ARG A 396 12.55 -18.79 6.44
CA ARG A 396 13.81 -18.51 7.15
C ARG A 396 13.82 -19.02 8.59
N HIS A 397 12.65 -19.07 9.22
CA HIS A 397 12.45 -19.59 10.57
C HIS A 397 12.04 -21.07 10.61
N GLY A 398 11.94 -21.73 9.43
CA GLY A 398 11.52 -23.13 9.35
C GLY A 398 10.02 -23.34 9.55
N ILE A 399 9.21 -22.28 9.49
CA ILE A 399 7.77 -22.30 9.72
C ILE A 399 7.04 -22.43 8.37
N ARG A 400 6.06 -23.33 8.29
CA ARG A 400 5.11 -23.41 7.17
C ARG A 400 3.86 -22.61 7.51
N ILE A 401 3.46 -21.70 6.63
CA ILE A 401 2.18 -20.99 6.74
C ILE A 401 1.12 -21.74 5.95
N GLU A 402 -0.01 -22.05 6.59
CA GLU A 402 -1.19 -22.64 5.95
C GLU A 402 -2.39 -21.72 6.16
N ILE A 403 -3.14 -21.43 5.08
CA ILE A 403 -4.31 -20.58 5.14
C ILE A 403 -5.51 -21.38 4.65
N HIS A 404 -6.53 -21.47 5.50
CA HIS A 404 -7.79 -22.17 5.24
C HIS A 404 -8.96 -21.20 5.38
N SER A 405 -10.10 -21.57 4.81
CA SER A 405 -11.34 -20.81 4.98
C SER A 405 -12.54 -21.73 5.14
N THR A 406 -13.55 -21.27 5.88
CA THR A 406 -14.82 -21.97 6.07
C THR A 406 -15.95 -20.93 6.17
N ASP A 407 -17.13 -21.29 5.69
CA ASP A 407 -18.33 -20.46 5.86
C ASP A 407 -18.90 -20.54 7.29
N ASP A 408 -18.52 -21.58 8.06
CA ASP A 408 -19.00 -21.80 9.43
C ASP A 408 -18.16 -21.01 10.43
N ALA A 409 -18.67 -19.88 10.88
CA ALA A 409 -18.12 -19.05 11.95
C ALA A 409 -18.79 -19.32 13.31
N GLN A 410 -19.56 -20.41 13.42
CA GLN A 410 -20.33 -20.78 14.63
C GLN A 410 -21.31 -19.65 15.05
N GLU A 411 -21.15 -19.10 16.25
CA GLU A 411 -22.05 -18.07 16.81
C GLU A 411 -21.67 -16.65 16.38
N TYR A 412 -20.62 -16.46 15.57
CA TYR A 412 -20.09 -15.16 15.20
C TYR A 412 -20.32 -14.84 13.72
N ALA A 413 -20.42 -13.56 13.37
CA ALA A 413 -20.46 -13.14 11.98
C ALA A 413 -19.16 -13.48 11.24
N SER A 414 -18.04 -13.45 11.96
CA SER A 414 -16.73 -13.82 11.46
C SER A 414 -15.81 -14.19 12.63
N SER A 415 -14.87 -15.08 12.38
CA SER A 415 -13.82 -15.46 13.34
C SER A 415 -12.53 -15.84 12.64
N VAL A 416 -11.44 -15.84 13.39
CA VAL A 416 -10.14 -16.33 12.97
C VAL A 416 -9.66 -17.38 13.96
N LYS A 417 -9.19 -18.50 13.45
CA LYS A 417 -8.58 -19.58 14.23
C LYS A 417 -7.11 -19.68 13.85
N ILE A 418 -6.23 -19.74 14.85
CA ILE A 418 -4.80 -19.95 14.63
C ILE A 418 -4.36 -21.17 15.42
N ASP A 419 -3.75 -22.09 14.71
CA ASP A 419 -3.20 -23.34 15.26
C ASP A 419 -1.67 -23.31 15.14
N ALA A 420 -0.96 -23.63 16.22
CA ALA A 420 0.49 -23.80 16.25
C ALA A 420 0.87 -24.88 17.28
N ASP A 421 1.62 -25.92 16.86
CA ASP A 421 2.14 -26.99 17.69
C ASP A 421 1.13 -27.65 18.66
N GLY A 422 -0.10 -27.85 18.17
CA GLY A 422 -1.17 -28.49 18.96
C GLY A 422 -1.96 -27.53 19.86
N ALA A 423 -1.55 -26.27 19.98
CA ALA A 423 -2.34 -25.23 20.59
C ALA A 423 -3.25 -24.57 19.55
N SER A 424 -4.52 -24.34 19.90
CA SER A 424 -5.54 -23.76 19.02
C SER A 424 -6.25 -22.62 19.73
N VAL A 425 -6.30 -21.46 19.11
CA VAL A 425 -6.96 -20.26 19.65
C VAL A 425 -7.88 -19.65 18.59
N VAL A 426 -9.12 -19.37 18.98
CA VAL A 426 -10.10 -18.68 18.13
C VAL A 426 -10.38 -17.30 18.68
N GLY A 427 -10.32 -16.32 17.79
CA GLY A 427 -10.63 -14.93 18.14
C GLY A 427 -11.65 -14.30 17.19
N THR A 428 -12.29 -13.26 17.69
CA THR A 428 -13.22 -12.42 16.93
C THR A 428 -13.08 -10.96 17.37
N THR A 429 -13.94 -10.10 16.85
CA THR A 429 -14.06 -8.71 17.29
C THR A 429 -15.43 -8.47 17.88
N ALA A 430 -15.53 -7.59 18.88
CA ALA A 430 -16.80 -7.27 19.54
C ALA A 430 -17.04 -5.76 19.67
N GLY A 431 -18.32 -5.39 19.62
CA GLY A 431 -18.79 -4.03 19.80
C GLY A 431 -18.48 -3.09 18.63
N LEU A 432 -18.90 -1.83 18.74
CA LEU A 432 -18.66 -0.81 17.72
C LEU A 432 -17.18 -0.45 17.58
N ALA A 433 -16.39 -0.63 18.64
CA ALA A 433 -14.95 -0.40 18.63
C ALA A 433 -14.16 -1.59 18.05
N GLN A 434 -14.83 -2.67 17.66
CA GLN A 434 -14.21 -3.89 17.11
C GLN A 434 -13.07 -4.41 17.99
N THR A 435 -13.28 -4.44 19.31
CA THR A 435 -12.27 -4.86 20.26
C THR A 435 -11.96 -6.35 20.11
N PRO A 436 -10.66 -6.76 20.04
CA PRO A 436 -10.26 -8.14 19.97
C PRO A 436 -10.77 -8.96 21.17
N ARG A 437 -11.29 -10.16 20.90
CA ARG A 437 -11.72 -11.11 21.91
C ARG A 437 -11.26 -12.51 21.56
N ILE A 438 -10.86 -13.26 22.59
CA ILE A 438 -10.62 -14.69 22.47
C ILE A 438 -11.93 -15.40 22.85
N VAL A 439 -12.39 -16.28 21.95
CA VAL A 439 -13.70 -16.94 22.08
C VAL A 439 -13.60 -18.45 22.19
N SER A 440 -12.44 -19.04 21.84
CA SER A 440 -12.13 -20.43 22.15
C SER A 440 -10.62 -20.60 22.34
N PHE A 441 -10.23 -21.43 23.29
CA PHE A 441 -8.86 -21.76 23.60
C PHE A 441 -8.72 -23.28 23.80
N MET A 442 -7.97 -23.94 22.91
CA MET A 442 -7.79 -25.41 22.93
C MET A 442 -9.10 -26.21 22.99
N GLY A 443 -10.17 -25.67 22.32
CA GLY A 443 -11.51 -26.28 22.30
C GLY A 443 -12.43 -25.84 23.44
N TYR A 444 -11.92 -25.19 24.48
CA TYR A 444 -12.72 -24.63 25.56
C TYR A 444 -13.31 -23.26 25.15
N GLN A 445 -14.63 -23.13 25.28
CA GLN A 445 -15.33 -21.87 24.96
C GLN A 445 -15.03 -20.82 26.03
N CYS A 446 -14.71 -19.62 25.60
CA CYS A 446 -14.53 -18.45 26.46
C CYS A 446 -15.04 -17.20 25.75
N ASP A 447 -15.06 -16.07 26.42
CA ASP A 447 -15.34 -14.76 25.82
C ASP A 447 -14.62 -13.69 26.63
N ILE A 448 -13.35 -13.48 26.33
CA ILE A 448 -12.49 -12.57 27.08
C ILE A 448 -11.69 -11.65 26.15
N ALA A 449 -11.54 -10.39 26.55
CA ALA A 449 -10.58 -9.47 25.97
C ALA A 449 -9.31 -9.51 26.82
N PRO A 450 -8.20 -10.10 26.35
CA PRO A 450 -6.95 -10.13 27.09
C PRO A 450 -6.40 -8.73 27.35
N GLY A 451 -5.97 -8.48 28.58
CA GLY A 451 -5.27 -7.27 29.00
C GLY A 451 -3.75 -7.43 28.91
N GLU A 452 -3.02 -6.42 29.41
CA GLU A 452 -1.55 -6.41 29.40
C GLU A 452 -0.95 -7.60 30.17
N HIS A 453 -1.48 -7.93 31.36
CA HIS A 453 -1.10 -9.09 32.12
C HIS A 453 -2.24 -10.11 32.09
N PHE A 454 -2.03 -11.19 31.38
CA PHE A 454 -3.04 -12.22 31.14
C PHE A 454 -2.58 -13.58 31.65
N LEU A 455 -3.37 -14.18 32.56
CA LEU A 455 -3.10 -15.44 33.20
C LEU A 455 -4.04 -16.52 32.69
N ILE A 456 -3.50 -17.66 32.28
CA ILE A 456 -4.25 -18.87 31.89
C ILE A 456 -3.81 -20.02 32.79
N MET A 457 -4.77 -20.65 33.45
CA MET A 457 -4.55 -21.80 34.34
C MET A 457 -5.40 -22.99 33.90
N LYS A 458 -4.85 -24.17 33.95
CA LYS A 458 -5.54 -25.44 33.71
C LYS A 458 -5.41 -26.37 34.93
N TYR A 459 -6.53 -26.78 35.50
CA TYR A 459 -6.55 -27.64 36.68
C TYR A 459 -7.82 -28.50 36.73
N VAL A 460 -7.84 -29.49 37.66
CA VAL A 460 -9.05 -30.28 37.93
C VAL A 460 -10.02 -29.48 38.80
N ASP A 461 -11.25 -29.28 38.30
CA ASP A 461 -12.25 -28.48 38.99
C ASP A 461 -12.73 -29.12 40.27
N CYS A 462 -12.76 -28.34 41.34
CA CYS A 462 -13.41 -28.72 42.57
C CYS A 462 -13.86 -27.46 43.37
N PRO A 463 -14.89 -27.60 44.21
CA PRO A 463 -15.38 -26.49 45.04
C PRO A 463 -14.27 -25.86 45.88
N GLY A 464 -14.20 -24.53 45.86
CA GLY A 464 -13.23 -23.71 46.62
C GLY A 464 -11.99 -23.27 45.85
N ARG A 465 -11.67 -23.84 44.68
CA ARG A 465 -10.47 -23.47 43.85
C ARG A 465 -10.43 -21.98 43.48
N VAL A 466 -11.54 -21.46 42.99
CA VAL A 466 -11.65 -20.01 42.65
C VAL A 466 -11.39 -19.13 43.87
N GLY A 467 -11.90 -19.55 45.05
CA GLY A 467 -11.66 -18.83 46.31
C GLY A 467 -10.17 -18.87 46.72
N SER A 468 -9.52 -20.01 46.58
CA SER A 468 -8.08 -20.13 46.85
C SER A 468 -7.24 -19.25 45.92
N ILE A 469 -7.53 -19.27 44.61
CA ILE A 469 -6.86 -18.40 43.62
C ILE A 469 -7.02 -16.92 44.00
N GLY A 470 -8.25 -16.49 44.29
CA GLY A 470 -8.54 -15.10 44.67
C GLY A 470 -7.84 -14.69 45.98
N THR A 471 -7.72 -15.59 46.96
CA THR A 471 -7.01 -15.32 48.22
C THR A 471 -5.50 -15.16 47.98
N ILE A 472 -4.87 -16.09 47.23
CA ILE A 472 -3.44 -16.01 46.94
C ILE A 472 -3.06 -14.76 46.19
N LEU A 473 -3.85 -14.39 45.14
CA LEU A 473 -3.60 -13.15 44.37
C LEU A 473 -3.83 -11.91 45.23
N GLY A 474 -4.89 -11.90 46.09
CA GLY A 474 -5.15 -10.81 47.00
C GLY A 474 -4.07 -10.63 48.08
N ASP A 475 -3.53 -11.72 48.64
CA ASP A 475 -2.41 -11.69 49.60
C ASP A 475 -1.10 -11.19 48.95
N ALA A 476 -0.97 -11.39 47.65
CA ALA A 476 0.13 -10.85 46.83
C ALA A 476 -0.10 -9.41 46.33
N ASP A 477 -1.18 -8.75 46.75
CA ASP A 477 -1.60 -7.39 46.31
C ASP A 477 -1.82 -7.29 44.78
N VAL A 478 -2.27 -8.39 44.15
CA VAL A 478 -2.58 -8.49 42.73
C VAL A 478 -4.08 -8.50 42.53
N ASN A 479 -4.62 -7.44 41.91
CA ASN A 479 -6.04 -7.31 41.62
C ASN A 479 -6.43 -8.11 40.35
N ILE A 480 -7.60 -8.78 40.40
CA ILE A 480 -8.23 -9.46 39.26
C ILE A 480 -9.26 -8.54 38.66
N THR A 481 -9.04 -8.09 37.41
CA THR A 481 -9.99 -7.21 36.71
C THR A 481 -11.07 -7.99 35.97
N THR A 482 -10.73 -9.18 35.48
CA THR A 482 -11.68 -10.08 34.81
C THR A 482 -11.28 -11.53 35.08
N MET A 483 -12.24 -12.40 35.31
CA MET A 483 -12.04 -13.82 35.47
C MET A 483 -13.15 -14.60 34.78
N GLN A 484 -12.77 -15.64 34.04
CA GLN A 484 -13.69 -16.59 33.43
C GLN A 484 -13.21 -18.02 33.65
N VAL A 485 -14.11 -18.92 34.03
CA VAL A 485 -13.88 -20.35 34.13
C VAL A 485 -14.61 -21.04 32.99
N SER A 486 -13.90 -21.88 32.23
CA SER A 486 -14.44 -22.61 31.08
C SER A 486 -14.21 -24.11 31.26
N ASN A 487 -15.24 -24.90 31.00
CA ASN A 487 -15.22 -26.37 31.04
C ASN A 487 -15.68 -26.95 29.69
N ILE A 488 -15.41 -28.23 29.49
CA ILE A 488 -15.95 -29.04 28.38
C ILE A 488 -16.82 -30.13 29.01
N GLU A 489 -17.94 -30.47 28.38
CA GLU A 489 -18.77 -31.60 28.79
C GLU A 489 -17.91 -32.89 28.91
N ASP A 490 -18.15 -33.67 29.92
CA ASP A 490 -17.44 -34.92 30.24
C ASP A 490 -15.95 -34.76 30.60
N SER A 491 -15.49 -33.56 31.03
CA SER A 491 -14.14 -33.33 31.54
C SER A 491 -14.15 -32.69 32.92
N ASP A 492 -13.36 -33.22 33.84
CA ASP A 492 -13.11 -32.59 35.13
C ASP A 492 -12.07 -31.46 35.04
N LEU A 493 -11.48 -31.25 33.86
CA LEU A 493 -10.50 -30.20 33.62
C LEU A 493 -11.18 -28.90 33.20
N VAL A 494 -10.73 -27.79 33.78
CA VAL A 494 -11.17 -26.44 33.44
C VAL A 494 -9.99 -25.57 33.06
N PHE A 495 -10.28 -24.63 32.20
CA PHE A 495 -9.40 -23.46 32.00
C PHE A 495 -9.97 -22.26 32.74
N VAL A 496 -9.08 -21.53 33.39
CA VAL A 496 -9.39 -20.24 33.98
C VAL A 496 -8.56 -19.17 33.28
N PHE A 497 -9.25 -18.15 32.80
CA PHE A 497 -8.69 -16.99 32.13
C PHE A 497 -8.85 -15.76 33.03
N MET A 498 -7.76 -15.04 33.27
CA MET A 498 -7.80 -13.86 34.15
C MET A 498 -6.97 -12.71 33.58
N ASN A 499 -7.53 -11.51 33.64
CA ASN A 499 -6.74 -10.29 33.56
C ASN A 499 -6.37 -9.85 34.97
N ILE A 500 -5.09 -9.57 35.18
CA ILE A 500 -4.55 -9.11 36.46
C ILE A 500 -3.80 -7.78 36.26
N GLU A 501 -3.60 -7.02 37.34
CA GLU A 501 -3.05 -5.65 37.25
C GLU A 501 -1.52 -5.59 37.42
N ALA A 502 -0.86 -6.71 37.73
CA ALA A 502 0.60 -6.76 37.92
C ALA A 502 1.20 -8.11 37.54
N ASP A 503 2.50 -8.12 37.32
CA ASP A 503 3.27 -9.35 37.16
C ASP A 503 3.25 -10.21 38.43
N LEU A 504 3.27 -11.53 38.26
CA LEU A 504 3.33 -12.48 39.37
C LEU A 504 4.78 -12.74 39.77
N THR A 505 5.02 -12.80 41.09
CA THR A 505 6.31 -13.28 41.62
C THR A 505 6.43 -14.80 41.49
N GLU A 506 7.64 -15.32 41.48
CA GLU A 506 7.87 -16.80 41.50
C GLU A 506 7.21 -17.46 42.70
N GLU A 507 7.22 -16.80 43.86
CA GLU A 507 6.56 -17.28 45.09
C GLU A 507 5.04 -17.40 44.91
N THR A 508 4.40 -16.38 44.32
CA THR A 508 2.95 -16.42 44.04
C THR A 508 2.59 -17.50 43.04
N ILE A 509 3.43 -17.71 42.03
CA ILE A 509 3.27 -18.81 41.05
C ILE A 509 3.32 -20.17 41.71
N GLU A 510 4.28 -20.42 42.61
CA GLU A 510 4.39 -21.69 43.34
C GLU A 510 3.20 -21.91 44.30
N GLN A 511 2.74 -20.88 44.98
CA GLN A 511 1.53 -20.95 45.82
C GLN A 511 0.28 -21.31 45.02
N LEU A 512 0.12 -20.72 43.80
CA LEU A 512 -0.98 -21.05 42.89
C LEU A 512 -0.90 -22.52 42.44
N LYS A 513 0.30 -23.02 42.10
CA LYS A 513 0.50 -24.43 41.71
C LYS A 513 0.12 -25.39 42.82
N GLU A 514 0.58 -25.15 44.04
CA GLU A 514 0.30 -26.02 45.20
C GLU A 514 -1.19 -26.02 45.58
N ALA A 515 -1.81 -24.84 45.59
CA ALA A 515 -3.20 -24.67 46.01
C ALA A 515 -4.23 -25.23 45.03
N THR A 516 -3.91 -25.34 43.72
CA THR A 516 -4.87 -25.69 42.68
C THR A 516 -4.64 -27.09 42.07
N ASP A 517 -3.57 -27.80 42.43
CA ASP A 517 -3.17 -29.01 41.72
C ASP A 517 -3.05 -28.78 40.22
N LEU A 518 -2.28 -27.74 39.90
CA LEU A 518 -2.20 -27.10 38.60
C LEU A 518 -1.52 -28.04 37.59
N GLN A 519 -2.16 -28.23 36.44
CA GLN A 519 -1.56 -28.95 35.31
C GLN A 519 -0.72 -28.08 34.42
N GLU A 520 -1.24 -26.90 34.07
CA GLU A 520 -0.58 -25.94 33.17
C GLU A 520 -0.87 -24.51 33.63
N LEU A 521 0.13 -23.65 33.50
CA LEU A 521 0.07 -22.23 33.82
C LEU A 521 0.83 -21.44 32.77
N TRP A 522 0.17 -20.44 32.22
CA TRP A 522 0.81 -19.42 31.36
C TRP A 522 0.57 -18.02 31.93
N VAL A 523 1.64 -17.28 32.14
CA VAL A 523 1.63 -15.85 32.46
C VAL A 523 2.07 -15.12 31.20
N LEU A 524 1.15 -14.38 30.60
CA LEU A 524 1.33 -13.72 29.31
C LEU A 524 1.37 -12.20 29.50
N ASN A 525 2.32 -11.53 28.86
CA ASN A 525 2.43 -10.09 28.76
C ASN A 525 2.12 -9.70 27.30
N LEU A 526 0.91 -9.16 27.05
CA LEU A 526 0.32 -9.03 25.72
C LEU A 526 0.27 -7.59 25.21
#